data_4f4e27e7c1cf4898d84cf01559215fc0
#
_entry.id   4f4e27e7c1cf4898d84cf01559215fc0
#
_cell.length_a   1.000
_cell.length_b   1.000
_cell.length_c   1.000
_cell.angle_alpha   90.00
_cell.angle_beta   90.00
_cell.angle_gamma   90.00
#
_symmetry.space_group_name_H-M   'P 1'
#
loop_
_entity.id
_entity.type
_entity.pdbx_description
1 polymer ?
#
loop_
_entity_poly.entity_id
_entity_poly.type
_entity_poly.pdbx_seq_one_letter_code
_entity_poly.pdbx_strand_id
1 'polypeptide(L)'
;MWAQLITVRLKPGREADLPRLAAQLRAVEQPDSGLLRSMLMQDQQDPGRVHMLVVLESEEKAREREQDPRREEGLQAARAIMAEIFEGPPEFTDLTVSEDW
;
A
#
# COMPACT_ATOMS: atom_id res chain seq x y z
N MET A 1 7.78 -7.79 -14.13
CA MET A 1 7.17 -6.92 -13.09
C MET A 1 5.82 -7.45 -12.63
N TRP A 2 5.50 -7.17 -11.42
CA TRP A 2 4.25 -7.55 -10.79
C TRP A 2 3.72 -6.36 -9.99
N ALA A 3 2.41 -6.24 -9.88
CA ALA A 3 1.82 -5.13 -9.15
C ALA A 3 0.63 -5.59 -8.31
N GLN A 4 0.30 -4.82 -7.28
CA GLN A 4 -0.91 -5.03 -6.50
C GLN A 4 -1.63 -3.70 -6.33
N LEU A 5 -2.91 -3.72 -6.63
CA LEU A 5 -3.80 -2.58 -6.37
C LEU A 5 -4.60 -2.88 -5.11
N ILE A 6 -4.57 -1.94 -4.17
CA ILE A 6 -5.32 -2.04 -2.92
C ILE A 6 -6.35 -0.91 -2.94
N THR A 7 -7.62 -1.26 -2.80
CA THR A 7 -8.72 -0.29 -2.76
C THR A 7 -9.38 -0.34 -1.39
N VAL A 8 -9.59 0.82 -0.79
CA VAL A 8 -10.14 0.91 0.55
C VAL A 8 -10.94 2.21 0.71
N ARG A 9 -11.91 2.21 1.63
CA ARG A 9 -12.73 3.38 1.94
C ARG A 9 -12.14 4.16 3.12
N LEU A 10 -11.86 5.44 2.91
CA LEU A 10 -11.42 6.36 3.96
C LEU A 10 -12.64 6.83 4.76
N LYS A 11 -12.51 6.86 6.08
CA LYS A 11 -13.54 7.44 6.93
C LYS A 11 -13.67 8.93 6.63
N PRO A 12 -14.89 9.51 6.70
CA PRO A 12 -15.08 10.94 6.45
C PRO A 12 -14.18 11.80 7.33
N GLY A 13 -13.56 12.81 6.72
CA GLY A 13 -12.71 13.77 7.43
C GLY A 13 -11.31 13.32 7.75
N ARG A 14 -10.88 12.14 7.24
CA ARG A 14 -9.56 11.59 7.56
C ARG A 14 -8.52 11.77 6.46
N GLU A 15 -8.80 12.59 5.45
CA GLU A 15 -7.88 12.82 4.32
C GLU A 15 -6.50 13.32 4.78
N ALA A 16 -6.46 14.15 5.82
CA ALA A 16 -5.21 14.70 6.35
C ALA A 16 -4.29 13.64 6.97
N ASP A 17 -4.81 12.43 7.25
CA ASP A 17 -4.01 11.33 7.82
C ASP A 17 -3.29 10.50 6.76
N LEU A 18 -3.62 10.66 5.47
CA LEU A 18 -2.98 9.89 4.40
C LEU A 18 -1.47 10.10 4.33
N PRO A 19 -0.93 11.33 4.46
CA PRO A 19 0.54 11.52 4.51
C PRO A 19 1.21 10.79 5.68
N ARG A 20 0.55 10.70 6.82
CA ARG A 20 1.06 9.97 7.99
C ARG A 20 1.18 8.47 7.68
N LEU A 21 0.15 7.90 7.06
CA LEU A 21 0.17 6.50 6.64
C LEU A 21 1.29 6.25 5.62
N ALA A 22 1.40 7.12 4.61
CA ALA A 22 2.44 6.99 3.59
C ALA A 22 3.85 7.06 4.21
N ALA A 23 4.06 7.95 5.16
CA ALA A 23 5.34 8.07 5.86
C ALA A 23 5.68 6.79 6.65
N GLN A 24 4.68 6.19 7.31
CA GLN A 24 4.88 4.95 8.07
C GLN A 24 5.19 3.78 7.13
N LEU A 25 4.47 3.66 6.02
CA LEU A 25 4.75 2.61 5.02
C LEU A 25 6.14 2.77 4.41
N ARG A 26 6.55 4.00 4.12
CA ARG A 26 7.88 4.30 3.60
C ARG A 26 8.98 3.92 4.58
N ALA A 27 8.76 4.16 5.87
CA ALA A 27 9.72 3.84 6.92
C ALA A 27 9.95 2.34 7.10
N VAL A 28 8.98 1.51 6.70
CA VAL A 28 9.04 0.04 6.82
C VAL A 28 9.79 -0.59 5.66
N GLU A 29 9.91 0.13 4.54
CA GLU A 29 10.46 -0.44 3.31
C GLU A 29 11.96 -0.73 3.43
N GLN A 30 12.35 -1.92 2.99
CA GLN A 30 13.75 -2.36 3.00
C GLN A 30 14.39 -2.14 1.63
N PRO A 31 15.67 -1.74 1.56
CA PRO A 31 16.31 -1.39 0.29
C PRO A 31 16.45 -2.56 -0.69
N ASP A 32 16.37 -3.80 -0.20
CA ASP A 32 16.53 -5.02 -1.00
C ASP A 32 15.19 -5.71 -1.31
N SER A 33 14.08 -5.03 -1.12
CA SER A 33 12.74 -5.63 -1.20
C SER A 33 12.26 -5.94 -2.60
N GLY A 34 12.86 -5.33 -3.61
CA GLY A 34 12.37 -5.41 -4.98
C GLY A 34 11.25 -4.44 -5.31
N LEU A 35 10.88 -3.57 -4.38
CA LEU A 35 9.88 -2.53 -4.62
C LEU A 35 10.43 -1.51 -5.61
N LEU A 36 9.69 -1.30 -6.71
CA LEU A 36 10.05 -0.33 -7.75
C LEU A 36 9.32 0.98 -7.55
N ARG A 37 8.05 0.91 -7.15
CA ARG A 37 7.22 2.10 -6.99
C ARG A 37 6.05 1.81 -6.07
N SER A 38 5.65 2.83 -5.31
CA SER A 38 4.43 2.80 -4.50
C SER A 38 3.76 4.15 -4.60
N MET A 39 2.44 4.14 -4.77
CA MET A 39 1.64 5.36 -4.88
C MET A 39 0.38 5.23 -4.05
N LEU A 40 0.00 6.32 -3.41
CA LEU A 40 -1.26 6.44 -2.68
C LEU A 40 -2.10 7.49 -3.42
N MET A 41 -3.29 7.09 -3.85
CA MET A 41 -4.12 7.91 -4.73
C MET A 41 -5.54 8.01 -4.21
N GLN A 42 -6.19 9.13 -4.46
CA GLN A 42 -7.60 9.33 -4.15
C GLN A 42 -8.38 9.51 -5.45
N ASP A 43 -9.56 8.91 -5.52
CA ASP A 43 -10.49 9.14 -6.62
C ASP A 43 -10.91 10.62 -6.59
N GLN A 44 -10.79 11.31 -7.73
CA GLN A 44 -11.10 12.74 -7.79
C GLN A 44 -12.59 13.04 -7.62
N GLN A 45 -13.45 12.09 -7.98
CA GLN A 45 -14.90 12.27 -7.86
C GLN A 45 -15.44 11.73 -6.53
N ASP A 46 -14.68 10.85 -5.87
CA ASP A 46 -15.01 10.28 -4.57
C ASP A 46 -13.73 10.18 -3.74
N PRO A 47 -13.32 11.25 -3.08
CA PRO A 47 -12.05 11.29 -2.35
C PRO A 47 -11.93 10.28 -1.21
N GLY A 48 -13.06 9.72 -0.75
CA GLY A 48 -13.05 8.64 0.23
C GLY A 48 -12.65 7.30 -0.35
N ARG A 49 -12.63 7.16 -1.68
CA ARG A 49 -12.14 5.96 -2.34
C ARG A 49 -10.65 6.08 -2.59
N VAL A 50 -9.87 5.29 -1.87
CA VAL A 50 -8.41 5.37 -1.86
C VAL A 50 -7.84 4.13 -2.54
N HIS A 51 -6.83 4.34 -3.37
CA HIS A 51 -6.08 3.29 -4.02
C HIS A 51 -4.62 3.39 -3.65
N MET A 52 -4.01 2.25 -3.34
CA MET A 52 -2.56 2.12 -3.27
C MET A 52 -2.12 1.17 -4.36
N LEU A 53 -1.14 1.59 -5.16
CA LEU A 53 -0.51 0.73 -6.15
C LEU A 53 0.93 0.48 -5.72
N VAL A 54 1.29 -0.79 -5.61
CA VAL A 54 2.68 -1.18 -5.37
C VAL A 54 3.16 -1.99 -6.58
N VAL A 55 4.35 -1.64 -7.08
CA VAL A 55 4.97 -2.30 -8.23
C VAL A 55 6.28 -2.90 -7.75
N LEU A 56 6.46 -4.21 -8.00
CA LEU A 56 7.64 -4.96 -7.59
C LEU A 56 8.30 -5.61 -8.80
N GLU A 57 9.57 -5.96 -8.65
CA GLU A 57 10.35 -6.61 -9.72
C GLU A 57 9.69 -7.91 -10.20
N SER A 58 9.10 -8.67 -9.28
CA SER A 58 8.45 -9.95 -9.55
C SER A 58 7.48 -10.32 -8.44
N GLU A 59 6.60 -11.26 -8.73
CA GLU A 59 5.72 -11.84 -7.69
C GLU A 59 6.54 -12.54 -6.61
N GLU A 60 7.62 -13.22 -6.96
CA GLU A 60 8.52 -13.87 -6.01
C GLU A 60 9.05 -12.86 -4.99
N LYS A 61 9.52 -11.70 -5.46
CA LYS A 61 9.98 -10.63 -4.59
C LYS A 61 8.86 -10.10 -3.69
N ALA A 62 7.65 -10.00 -4.23
CA ALA A 62 6.49 -9.57 -3.45
C ALA A 62 6.20 -10.54 -2.30
N ARG A 63 6.27 -11.84 -2.54
CA ARG A 63 6.01 -12.86 -1.51
C ARG A 63 7.11 -12.89 -0.45
N GLU A 64 8.37 -12.75 -0.85
CA GLU A 64 9.49 -12.60 0.10
C GLU A 64 9.31 -11.37 0.99
N ARG A 65 8.90 -10.24 0.39
CA ARG A 65 8.67 -8.99 1.09
C ARG A 65 7.57 -9.13 2.15
N GLU A 66 6.50 -9.85 1.84
CA GLU A 66 5.40 -10.10 2.78
C GLU A 66 5.87 -10.87 4.02
N GLN A 67 6.90 -11.69 3.88
CA GLN A 67 7.41 -12.56 4.95
C GLN A 67 8.64 -11.99 5.65
N ASP A 68 9.11 -10.81 5.26
CA ASP A 68 10.32 -10.21 5.83
C ASP A 68 10.07 -9.77 7.27
N PRO A 69 10.75 -10.40 8.27
CA PRO A 69 10.53 -10.06 9.67
C PRO A 69 10.98 -8.64 10.04
N ARG A 70 11.87 -8.03 9.24
CA ARG A 70 12.32 -6.66 9.49
C ARG A 70 11.19 -5.64 9.34
N ARG A 71 10.11 -6.02 8.66
CA ARG A 71 8.96 -5.14 8.41
C ARG A 71 7.87 -5.25 9.47
N GLU A 72 7.90 -6.29 10.30
CA GLU A 72 6.76 -6.67 11.15
C GLU A 72 6.33 -5.56 12.12
N GLU A 73 7.26 -4.99 12.88
CA GLU A 73 6.95 -3.94 13.86
C GLU A 73 6.37 -2.70 13.19
N GLY A 74 7.01 -2.24 12.12
CA GLY A 74 6.56 -1.08 11.37
C GLY A 74 5.22 -1.30 10.67
N LEU A 75 4.98 -2.54 10.17
CA LEU A 75 3.69 -2.90 9.57
C LEU A 75 2.57 -2.91 10.61
N GLN A 76 2.84 -3.34 11.83
CA GLN A 76 1.83 -3.26 12.90
C GLN A 76 1.44 -1.82 13.17
N ALA A 77 2.40 -0.90 13.19
CA ALA A 77 2.12 0.53 13.35
C ALA A 77 1.31 1.07 12.16
N ALA A 78 1.63 0.66 10.94
CA ALA A 78 0.86 1.05 9.76
C ALA A 78 -0.58 0.50 9.81
N ARG A 79 -0.74 -0.75 10.22
CA ARG A 79 -2.07 -1.36 10.38
C ARG A 79 -2.91 -0.65 11.43
N ALA A 80 -2.29 -0.17 12.52
CA ALA A 80 -2.98 0.61 13.54
C ALA A 80 -3.52 1.93 12.97
N ILE A 81 -2.72 2.60 12.13
CA ILE A 81 -3.16 3.81 11.42
C ILE A 81 -4.32 3.46 10.48
N MET A 82 -4.19 2.40 9.70
CA MET A 82 -5.22 1.96 8.75
C MET A 82 -6.54 1.66 9.46
N ALA A 83 -6.49 0.98 10.60
CA ALA A 83 -7.69 0.68 11.39
C ALA A 83 -8.37 1.96 11.90
N GLU A 84 -7.61 2.99 12.17
CA GLU A 84 -8.10 4.27 12.63
C GLU A 84 -8.79 5.07 11.52
N ILE A 85 -8.22 5.08 10.31
CA ILE A 85 -8.64 5.99 9.24
C ILE A 85 -9.50 5.35 8.15
N PHE A 86 -9.45 4.04 7.98
CA PHE A 86 -10.24 3.33 6.95
C PHE A 86 -11.42 2.60 7.56
N GLU A 87 -12.47 2.43 6.75
CA GLU A 87 -13.66 1.64 7.12
C GLU A 87 -13.85 0.49 6.13
N GLY A 88 -14.27 -0.64 6.65
CA GLY A 88 -14.45 -1.86 5.85
C GLY A 88 -13.13 -2.52 5.48
N PRO A 89 -13.21 -3.72 4.90
CA PRO A 89 -12.03 -4.46 4.50
C PRO A 89 -11.41 -3.88 3.22
N PRO A 90 -10.08 -3.90 3.09
CA PRO A 90 -9.44 -3.55 1.84
C PRO A 90 -9.68 -4.63 0.79
N GLU A 91 -9.76 -4.20 -0.47
CA GLU A 91 -9.83 -5.09 -1.63
C GLU A 91 -8.45 -5.16 -2.27
N PHE A 92 -7.93 -6.37 -2.46
CA PHE A 92 -6.62 -6.60 -3.07
C PHE A 92 -6.79 -7.18 -4.46
N THR A 93 -6.11 -6.60 -5.44
CA THR A 93 -6.09 -7.10 -6.81
C THR A 93 -4.64 -7.30 -7.24
N ASP A 94 -4.25 -8.55 -7.48
CA ASP A 94 -2.93 -8.87 -8.00
C ASP A 94 -2.92 -8.70 -9.51
N LEU A 95 -1.89 -8.06 -10.04
CA LEU A 95 -1.80 -7.65 -11.43
C LEU A 95 -0.50 -8.12 -12.06
N THR A 96 -0.61 -8.72 -13.24
CA THR A 96 0.55 -8.98 -14.09
C THR A 96 0.78 -7.73 -14.94
N VAL A 97 2.00 -7.21 -14.93
CA VAL A 97 2.35 -6.09 -15.80
C VAL A 97 2.65 -6.63 -17.19
N SER A 98 1.75 -6.35 -18.14
CA SER A 98 1.88 -6.84 -19.52
C SER A 98 2.79 -5.98 -20.37
N GLU A 99 2.74 -4.68 -20.17
CA GLU A 99 3.55 -3.69 -20.89
C GLU A 99 3.97 -2.58 -19.94
N ASP A 100 5.18 -2.07 -20.16
CA ASP A 100 5.75 -0.97 -19.37
C ASP A 100 6.60 -0.11 -20.29
N TRP A 101 6.29 1.20 -20.35
CA TRP A 101 7.03 2.12 -21.23
C TRP A 101 7.26 3.49 -20.59
#